data_fc71ec997ecc3bcf238f1a1801775fc1
#
_entry.id   fc71ec997ecc3bcf238f1a1801775fc1
#
_cell.length_a   1.000
_cell.length_b   1.000
_cell.length_c   1.000
_cell.angle_alpha   90.00
_cell.angle_beta   90.00
_cell.angle_gamma   90.00
#
_symmetry.space_group_name_H-M   'P 1'
#
loop_
_entity.id
_entity.type
_entity.pdbx_description
1 polymer ?
#
loop_
_entity_poly.entity_id
_entity_poly.type
_entity_poly.pdbx_seq_one_letter_code
_entity_poly.pdbx_strand_id
1 'polypeptide(L)'
;MTTKEHHRLIILGSGPAGWTAAVYTARANLNPVVISGLTPGGQLSLTTDVDNWPGGKEGLQGPELMETMKEQAERFKTKVVFDEITEADLSQKPFVLKGQTTYTCDALIIATGASAKYLGLPSEEKFKGKGVSACATCDGFFYRNQKVVVVGGGNTAVEETLYLANIASHVTLIHRRDELRAEKMLTQHLMEKVESTGKIAILWDSIIDEIVGDAEGVTGVRLKNSKTGETSLLDATGVFIAIGHQPNTGVFAGQLDMDETGYLKIKSGTGPGVTATTIPGVFAAGDVSDPVYRQAITAAGLGCMAALDADKYLNQLGQHSIAGFIKTAG
;
A
#
# COMPACT_ATOMS: atom_id res chain seq x y z
N MET A 1 -3.34 -0.18 35.50
CA MET A 1 -4.67 -0.12 34.85
C MET A 1 -4.42 0.50 33.47
N THR A 2 -4.60 -0.24 32.39
CA THR A 2 -4.52 0.31 31.03
C THR A 2 -5.65 1.31 30.87
N THR A 3 -5.32 2.56 30.57
CA THR A 3 -6.31 3.61 30.27
C THR A 3 -7.10 3.18 29.05
N LYS A 4 -8.43 3.20 29.15
CA LYS A 4 -9.33 2.89 28.06
C LYS A 4 -9.90 4.20 27.51
N GLU A 5 -9.58 4.53 26.25
CA GLU A 5 -10.07 5.73 25.58
C GLU A 5 -11.16 5.36 24.58
N HIS A 6 -12.32 6.01 24.64
CA HIS A 6 -13.41 5.80 23.70
C HIS A 6 -13.47 6.94 22.68
N HIS A 7 -13.63 6.58 21.40
CA HIS A 7 -13.77 7.52 20.29
C HIS A 7 -14.95 7.09 19.39
N ARG A 8 -15.66 8.05 18.87
CA ARG A 8 -16.77 7.76 17.93
C ARG A 8 -16.26 7.11 16.65
N LEU A 9 -15.10 7.56 16.16
CA LEU A 9 -14.45 7.05 14.96
C LEU A 9 -12.94 6.97 15.14
N ILE A 10 -12.38 5.81 14.84
CA ILE A 10 -10.94 5.62 14.72
C ILE A 10 -10.59 5.34 13.26
N ILE A 11 -9.50 5.95 12.80
CA ILE A 11 -8.84 5.68 11.53
C ILE A 11 -7.49 5.05 11.86
N LEU A 12 -7.29 3.81 11.43
CA LEU A 12 -6.06 3.08 11.70
C LEU A 12 -5.16 3.13 10.45
N GLY A 13 -4.07 3.88 10.57
CA GLY A 13 -3.11 4.15 9.50
C GLY A 13 -3.12 5.61 9.05
N SER A 14 -1.95 6.11 8.67
CA SER A 14 -1.66 7.51 8.37
C SER A 14 -1.09 7.76 6.98
N GLY A 15 -1.27 6.81 6.06
CA GLY A 15 -0.98 7.01 4.64
C GLY A 15 -2.04 7.88 3.94
N PRO A 16 -1.97 8.03 2.59
CA PRO A 16 -2.91 8.86 1.84
C PRO A 16 -4.39 8.54 2.09
N ALA A 17 -4.72 7.25 2.26
CA ALA A 17 -6.08 6.83 2.59
C ALA A 17 -6.51 7.33 3.97
N GLY A 18 -5.65 7.15 4.98
CA GLY A 18 -5.94 7.57 6.36
C GLY A 18 -6.07 9.09 6.50
N TRP A 19 -5.13 9.85 5.96
CA TRP A 19 -5.21 11.32 6.00
C TRP A 19 -6.40 11.87 5.25
N THR A 20 -6.72 11.31 4.07
CA THR A 20 -7.92 11.74 3.34
C THR A 20 -9.18 11.42 4.13
N ALA A 21 -9.29 10.22 4.69
CA ALA A 21 -10.42 9.87 5.55
C ALA A 21 -10.53 10.83 6.75
N ALA A 22 -9.41 11.19 7.37
CA ALA A 22 -9.37 12.12 8.49
C ALA A 22 -9.90 13.52 8.12
N VAL A 23 -9.46 14.06 6.98
CA VAL A 23 -9.95 15.37 6.49
C VAL A 23 -11.46 15.35 6.29
N TYR A 24 -12.00 14.34 5.61
CA TYR A 24 -13.42 14.27 5.30
C TYR A 24 -14.28 14.05 6.55
N THR A 25 -13.89 13.16 7.45
CA THR A 25 -14.63 12.87 8.68
C THR A 25 -14.54 14.00 9.71
N ALA A 26 -13.39 14.68 9.80
CA ALA A 26 -13.27 15.87 10.65
C ALA A 26 -14.15 17.02 10.16
N ARG A 27 -14.22 17.25 8.85
CA ARG A 27 -15.12 18.25 8.26
C ARG A 27 -16.59 17.89 8.42
N ALA A 28 -16.93 16.60 8.54
CA ALA A 28 -18.27 16.13 8.92
C ALA A 28 -18.53 16.18 10.44
N ASN A 29 -17.63 16.78 11.21
CA ASN A 29 -17.73 16.92 12.68
C ASN A 29 -17.81 15.57 13.44
N LEU A 30 -17.15 14.55 12.93
CA LEU A 30 -17.09 13.23 13.56
C LEU A 30 -15.98 13.11 14.61
N ASN A 31 -15.10 14.13 14.73
CA ASN A 31 -13.97 14.18 15.66
C ASN A 31 -13.10 12.90 15.57
N PRO A 32 -12.55 12.57 14.39
CA PRO A 32 -11.81 11.34 14.20
C PRO A 32 -10.51 11.34 15.00
N VAL A 33 -10.08 10.12 15.38
CA VAL A 33 -8.72 9.87 15.88
C VAL A 33 -7.98 9.03 14.85
N VAL A 34 -6.82 9.50 14.41
CA VAL A 34 -5.88 8.73 13.58
C VAL A 34 -4.85 8.07 14.48
N ILE A 35 -4.77 6.74 14.42
CA ILE A 35 -3.66 5.99 15.01
C ILE A 35 -2.66 5.73 13.90
N SER A 36 -1.48 6.39 13.98
CA SER A 36 -0.56 6.51 12.84
C SER A 36 0.25 5.26 12.53
N GLY A 37 0.40 4.34 13.48
CA GLY A 37 1.38 3.26 13.40
C GLY A 37 2.80 3.75 13.67
N LEU A 38 3.78 2.85 13.54
CA LEU A 38 5.21 3.13 13.77
C LEU A 38 5.86 3.93 12.64
N THR A 39 5.25 3.96 11.46
CA THR A 39 5.74 4.73 10.30
C THR A 39 4.66 5.74 9.87
N PRO A 40 4.60 6.92 10.53
CA PRO A 40 3.65 7.97 10.15
C PRO A 40 3.83 8.38 8.69
N GLY A 41 2.73 8.44 7.92
CA GLY A 41 2.74 8.68 6.48
C GLY A 41 2.83 7.41 5.62
N GLY A 42 3.10 6.26 6.23
CA GLY A 42 3.16 4.96 5.55
C GLY A 42 4.26 4.89 4.49
N GLN A 43 3.99 4.18 3.39
CA GLN A 43 4.98 3.96 2.33
C GLN A 43 5.49 5.25 1.68
N LEU A 44 4.66 6.28 1.57
CA LEU A 44 5.07 7.56 0.99
C LEU A 44 6.09 8.32 1.84
N SER A 45 6.11 8.11 3.16
CA SER A 45 7.14 8.72 4.01
C SER A 45 8.54 8.11 3.81
N LEU A 46 8.61 6.98 3.11
CA LEU A 46 9.86 6.27 2.80
C LEU A 46 10.32 6.43 1.35
N THR A 47 9.55 7.14 0.51
CA THR A 47 9.89 7.40 -0.89
C THR A 47 10.50 8.79 -1.08
N THR A 48 11.06 9.03 -2.24
CA THR A 48 11.62 10.32 -2.67
C THR A 48 10.58 11.10 -3.48
N ASP A 49 10.84 11.33 -4.76
CA ASP A 49 9.98 12.12 -5.64
C ASP A 49 8.61 11.46 -5.89
N VAL A 50 7.56 12.27 -5.88
CA VAL A 50 6.17 11.84 -6.13
C VAL A 50 5.60 12.69 -7.28
N ASP A 51 6.02 12.38 -8.51
CA ASP A 51 5.62 13.12 -9.70
C ASP A 51 4.23 12.73 -10.24
N ASN A 52 3.67 11.65 -9.73
CA ASN A 52 2.36 11.14 -10.14
C ASN A 52 1.20 11.56 -9.21
N TRP A 53 1.43 12.51 -8.29
CA TRP A 53 0.37 13.11 -7.49
C TRP A 53 -0.22 14.33 -8.21
N PRO A 54 -1.49 14.28 -8.67
CA PRO A 54 -2.10 15.40 -9.38
C PRO A 54 -2.18 16.66 -8.52
N GLY A 55 -1.67 17.78 -9.04
CA GLY A 55 -1.55 19.04 -8.30
C GLY A 55 -0.31 19.15 -7.41
N GLY A 56 0.56 18.15 -7.41
CA GLY A 56 1.88 18.23 -6.81
C GLY A 56 2.77 19.26 -7.54
N LYS A 57 3.65 19.93 -6.81
CA LYS A 57 4.70 20.77 -7.42
C LYS A 57 5.81 19.89 -7.97
N GLU A 58 6.61 20.41 -8.88
CA GLU A 58 7.83 19.76 -9.35
C GLU A 58 8.78 19.44 -8.17
N GLY A 59 9.28 18.21 -8.12
CA GLY A 59 10.15 17.72 -7.05
C GLY A 59 9.46 17.53 -5.70
N LEU A 60 8.13 17.34 -5.69
CA LEU A 60 7.39 17.01 -4.47
C LEU A 60 7.91 15.70 -3.87
N GLN A 61 8.35 15.75 -2.62
CA GLN A 61 8.82 14.57 -1.90
C GLN A 61 7.69 13.88 -1.15
N GLY A 62 7.76 12.54 -1.06
CA GLY A 62 6.75 11.76 -0.34
C GLY A 62 6.55 12.18 1.12
N PRO A 63 7.60 12.38 1.93
CA PRO A 63 7.47 12.90 3.30
C PRO A 63 6.80 14.27 3.37
N GLU A 64 7.10 15.17 2.43
CA GLU A 64 6.50 16.51 2.35
C GLU A 64 4.99 16.41 2.06
N LEU A 65 4.59 15.55 1.12
CA LEU A 65 3.19 15.32 0.83
C LEU A 65 2.45 14.79 2.06
N MET A 66 3.05 13.84 2.78
CA MET A 66 2.42 13.27 3.97
C MET A 66 2.29 14.28 5.10
N GLU A 67 3.28 15.15 5.33
CA GLU A 67 3.18 16.22 6.32
C GLU A 67 2.10 17.24 5.94
N THR A 68 2.03 17.63 4.66
CA THR A 68 0.99 18.53 4.16
C THR A 68 -0.42 17.96 4.38
N MET A 69 -0.62 16.67 4.12
CA MET A 69 -1.92 16.00 4.33
C MET A 69 -2.26 15.89 5.82
N LYS A 70 -1.27 15.63 6.68
CA LYS A 70 -1.42 15.60 8.12
C LYS A 70 -1.80 16.99 8.67
N GLU A 71 -1.06 18.03 8.31
CA GLU A 71 -1.35 19.41 8.70
C GLU A 71 -2.78 19.82 8.29
N GLN A 72 -3.22 19.39 7.10
CA GLN A 72 -4.59 19.62 6.66
C GLN A 72 -5.61 18.92 7.57
N ALA A 73 -5.37 17.68 7.97
CA ALA A 73 -6.25 16.95 8.88
C ALA A 73 -6.28 17.59 10.29
N GLU A 74 -5.13 17.97 10.82
CA GLU A 74 -4.99 18.63 12.13
C GLU A 74 -5.65 20.01 12.15
N ARG A 75 -5.63 20.76 11.04
CA ARG A 75 -6.34 22.03 10.87
C ARG A 75 -7.85 21.87 11.11
N PHE A 76 -8.42 20.70 10.82
CA PHE A 76 -9.81 20.35 11.12
C PHE A 76 -9.98 19.62 12.46
N LYS A 77 -8.98 19.73 13.36
CA LYS A 77 -9.00 19.17 14.72
C LYS A 77 -9.02 17.65 14.79
N THR A 78 -8.46 16.96 13.80
CA THR A 78 -8.17 15.54 13.90
C THR A 78 -7.15 15.31 15.01
N LYS A 79 -7.45 14.41 15.96
CA LYS A 79 -6.48 13.94 16.95
C LYS A 79 -5.58 12.90 16.30
N VAL A 80 -4.27 13.08 16.39
CA VAL A 80 -3.28 12.10 15.91
C VAL A 80 -2.61 11.44 17.10
N VAL A 81 -2.53 10.12 17.08
CA VAL A 81 -1.91 9.31 18.13
C VAL A 81 -0.83 8.43 17.50
N PHE A 82 0.37 8.48 18.07
CA PHE A 82 1.46 7.59 17.71
C PHE A 82 1.35 6.32 18.57
N ASP A 83 0.81 5.25 17.99
CA ASP A 83 0.70 3.96 18.65
C ASP A 83 0.63 2.85 17.58
N GLU A 84 1.01 1.63 17.94
CA GLU A 84 0.88 0.45 17.11
C GLU A 84 -0.21 -0.46 17.69
N ILE A 85 -1.22 -0.75 16.86
CA ILE A 85 -2.26 -1.70 17.27
C ILE A 85 -1.78 -3.12 16.96
N THR A 86 -1.67 -3.93 18.02
CA THR A 86 -1.21 -5.32 17.94
C THR A 86 -2.34 -6.33 18.08
N GLU A 87 -3.50 -5.91 18.61
CA GLU A 87 -4.69 -6.74 18.74
C GLU A 87 -5.95 -5.92 18.42
N ALA A 88 -6.93 -6.56 17.80
CA ALA A 88 -8.27 -6.00 17.59
C ALA A 88 -9.33 -7.02 18.02
N ASP A 89 -10.42 -6.52 18.60
CA ASP A 89 -11.65 -7.30 18.85
C ASP A 89 -12.82 -6.58 18.19
N LEU A 90 -13.30 -7.14 17.10
CA LEU A 90 -14.40 -6.63 16.30
C LEU A 90 -15.69 -7.43 16.52
N SER A 91 -15.69 -8.41 17.43
CA SER A 91 -16.83 -9.31 17.68
C SER A 91 -18.00 -8.63 18.38
N GLN A 92 -17.75 -7.51 19.04
CA GLN A 92 -18.74 -6.73 19.80
C GLN A 92 -18.53 -5.23 19.64
N LYS A 93 -19.54 -4.45 20.02
CA LYS A 93 -19.46 -2.98 20.07
C LYS A 93 -19.47 -2.45 21.50
N PRO A 94 -18.72 -1.39 21.78
CA PRO A 94 -17.79 -0.72 20.87
C PRO A 94 -16.60 -1.64 20.52
N PHE A 95 -16.07 -1.49 19.29
CA PHE A 95 -14.88 -2.23 18.87
C PHE A 95 -13.68 -1.91 19.77
N VAL A 96 -12.79 -2.87 19.96
CA VAL A 96 -11.63 -2.72 20.84
C VAL A 96 -10.35 -2.86 20.03
N LEU A 97 -9.43 -1.91 20.20
CA LEU A 97 -8.10 -1.91 19.60
C LEU A 97 -7.08 -1.79 20.73
N LYS A 98 -6.08 -2.67 20.75
CA LYS A 98 -5.05 -2.68 21.79
C LYS A 98 -3.68 -2.38 21.18
N GLY A 99 -3.03 -1.37 21.69
CA GLY A 99 -1.64 -0.99 21.50
C GLY A 99 -1.00 -0.76 22.86
N GLN A 100 -0.19 0.29 22.98
CA GLN A 100 0.28 0.77 24.27
C GLN A 100 -0.90 1.24 25.15
N THR A 101 -1.93 1.81 24.49
CA THR A 101 -3.22 2.16 25.08
C THR A 101 -4.32 1.26 24.51
N THR A 102 -5.39 1.05 25.29
CA THR A 102 -6.60 0.38 24.79
C THR A 102 -7.60 1.42 24.31
N TYR A 103 -7.95 1.36 23.04
CA TYR A 103 -8.94 2.23 22.39
C TYR A 103 -10.23 1.48 22.16
N THR A 104 -11.34 2.21 22.16
CA THR A 104 -12.62 1.68 21.71
C THR A 104 -13.28 2.65 20.74
N CYS A 105 -14.05 2.12 19.77
CA CYS A 105 -14.76 2.97 18.82
C CYS A 105 -16.10 2.38 18.38
N ASP A 106 -17.00 3.28 17.91
CA ASP A 106 -18.30 2.89 17.32
C ASP A 106 -18.15 2.53 15.85
N ALA A 107 -17.18 3.17 15.16
CA ALA A 107 -16.80 2.86 13.79
C ALA A 107 -15.27 2.86 13.62
N LEU A 108 -14.79 2.04 12.68
CA LEU A 108 -13.38 1.87 12.36
C LEU A 108 -13.16 1.99 10.85
N ILE A 109 -12.20 2.82 10.44
CA ILE A 109 -11.64 2.83 9.08
C ILE A 109 -10.24 2.22 9.13
N ILE A 110 -10.05 1.10 8.44
CA ILE A 110 -8.76 0.41 8.31
C ILE A 110 -8.06 0.95 7.08
N ALA A 111 -6.95 1.66 7.30
CA ALA A 111 -6.12 2.30 6.26
C ALA A 111 -4.63 1.94 6.45
N THR A 112 -4.38 0.70 6.90
CA THR A 112 -3.05 0.21 7.30
C THR A 112 -2.13 -0.07 6.12
N GLY A 113 -2.66 -0.02 4.88
CA GLY A 113 -1.89 -0.17 3.66
C GLY A 113 -1.33 -1.58 3.43
N ALA A 114 -0.33 -1.67 2.56
CA ALA A 114 0.41 -2.89 2.25
C ALA A 114 1.90 -2.57 2.18
N SER A 115 2.73 -3.54 2.51
CA SER A 115 4.18 -3.42 2.47
C SER A 115 4.73 -4.20 1.28
N ALA A 116 5.61 -3.60 0.49
CA ALA A 116 6.32 -4.29 -0.56
C ALA A 116 7.20 -5.40 0.03
N LYS A 117 7.23 -6.55 -0.63
CA LYS A 117 8.17 -7.63 -0.30
C LYS A 117 9.51 -7.34 -0.97
N TYR A 118 10.55 -7.57 -0.22
CA TYR A 118 11.94 -7.40 -0.66
C TYR A 118 12.69 -8.73 -0.61
N LEU A 119 13.87 -8.79 -1.23
CA LEU A 119 14.70 -10.01 -1.26
C LEU A 119 15.37 -10.28 0.08
N GLY A 120 15.51 -9.26 0.93
CA GLY A 120 16.16 -9.34 2.23
C GLY A 120 17.68 -9.26 2.15
N LEU A 121 18.22 -8.68 1.07
CA LEU A 121 19.65 -8.50 0.89
C LEU A 121 20.12 -7.21 1.58
N PRO A 122 21.25 -7.21 2.30
CA PRO A 122 21.82 -5.98 2.86
C PRO A 122 22.10 -4.89 1.81
N SER A 123 22.49 -5.31 0.60
CA SER A 123 22.71 -4.42 -0.55
C SER A 123 21.41 -3.80 -1.06
N GLU A 124 20.30 -4.51 -1.00
CA GLU A 124 18.97 -3.99 -1.34
C GLU A 124 18.60 -2.80 -0.43
N GLU A 125 18.75 -2.97 0.88
CA GLU A 125 18.46 -1.91 1.86
C GLU A 125 19.35 -0.68 1.65
N LYS A 126 20.63 -0.88 1.32
CA LYS A 126 21.59 0.20 1.06
C LYS A 126 21.18 1.08 -0.12
N PHE A 127 20.54 0.51 -1.14
CA PHE A 127 20.22 1.21 -2.39
C PHE A 127 18.73 1.55 -2.55
N LYS A 128 17.89 1.34 -1.53
CA LYS A 128 16.51 1.84 -1.53
C LYS A 128 16.48 3.34 -1.79
N GLY A 129 15.67 3.78 -2.77
CA GLY A 129 15.61 5.17 -3.21
C GLY A 129 16.86 5.67 -3.97
N LYS A 130 17.83 4.78 -4.20
CA LYS A 130 19.07 5.08 -4.97
C LYS A 130 19.31 4.01 -6.05
N GLY A 131 18.26 3.57 -6.70
CA GLY A 131 18.31 2.55 -7.73
C GLY A 131 17.51 1.29 -7.42
N VAL A 132 17.07 1.06 -6.19
CA VAL A 132 16.16 -0.02 -5.82
C VAL A 132 14.76 0.50 -5.56
N SER A 133 13.78 -0.03 -6.28
CA SER A 133 12.36 0.30 -6.19
C SER A 133 11.50 -0.98 -6.12
N ALA A 134 10.28 -0.86 -5.63
CA ALA A 134 9.25 -1.89 -5.68
C ALA A 134 7.98 -1.43 -6.42
N CYS A 135 8.10 -0.36 -7.25
CA CYS A 135 6.98 0.22 -7.98
C CYS A 135 7.44 0.82 -9.31
N ALA A 136 7.25 0.11 -10.41
CA ALA A 136 7.65 0.60 -11.74
C ALA A 136 6.84 1.80 -12.19
N THR A 137 5.56 1.87 -11.85
CA THR A 137 4.70 3.01 -12.19
C THR A 137 5.03 4.28 -11.40
N CYS A 138 5.67 4.13 -10.23
CA CYS A 138 6.14 5.26 -9.43
C CYS A 138 7.46 5.81 -9.97
N ASP A 139 8.45 4.94 -10.13
CA ASP A 139 9.85 5.33 -10.30
C ASP A 139 10.38 5.09 -11.73
N GLY A 140 9.64 4.37 -12.58
CA GLY A 140 10.11 3.98 -13.91
C GLY A 140 10.50 5.16 -14.80
N PHE A 141 9.87 6.34 -14.62
CA PHE A 141 10.18 7.55 -15.38
C PHE A 141 11.63 8.00 -15.21
N PHE A 142 12.22 7.86 -14.01
CA PHE A 142 13.60 8.24 -13.72
C PHE A 142 14.64 7.38 -14.46
N TYR A 143 14.23 6.23 -14.99
CA TYR A 143 15.10 5.29 -15.72
C TYR A 143 14.91 5.35 -17.24
N ARG A 144 14.41 6.46 -17.76
CA ARG A 144 14.26 6.67 -19.20
C ARG A 144 15.59 6.49 -19.93
N ASN A 145 15.57 5.64 -20.97
CA ASN A 145 16.74 5.28 -21.77
C ASN A 145 17.90 4.62 -21.00
N GLN A 146 17.64 4.09 -19.83
CA GLN A 146 18.63 3.36 -19.00
C GLN A 146 18.34 1.85 -19.02
N LYS A 147 19.33 1.05 -18.59
CA LYS A 147 19.18 -0.39 -18.41
C LYS A 147 18.63 -0.66 -17.01
N VAL A 148 17.58 -1.45 -16.92
CA VAL A 148 16.96 -1.83 -15.63
C VAL A 148 16.74 -3.32 -15.52
N VAL A 149 16.65 -3.82 -14.30
CA VAL A 149 16.26 -5.19 -14.02
C VAL A 149 14.94 -5.22 -13.26
N VAL A 150 14.13 -6.23 -13.53
CA VAL A 150 12.92 -6.57 -12.77
C VAL A 150 13.12 -7.94 -12.16
N VAL A 151 12.77 -8.09 -10.88
CA VAL A 151 12.89 -9.38 -10.19
C VAL A 151 11.51 -9.89 -9.84
N GLY A 152 11.17 -11.06 -10.35
CA GLY A 152 9.90 -11.68 -10.06
C GLY A 152 9.48 -12.72 -11.09
N GLY A 153 8.21 -13.10 -11.10
CA GLY A 153 7.69 -14.09 -12.05
C GLY A 153 6.17 -14.29 -11.97
N GLY A 154 5.47 -13.43 -11.24
CA GLY A 154 4.00 -13.33 -11.22
C GLY A 154 3.51 -12.20 -12.12
N ASN A 155 2.21 -11.95 -12.14
CA ASN A 155 1.56 -10.90 -12.94
C ASN A 155 2.28 -9.55 -12.79
N THR A 156 2.48 -9.09 -11.56
CA THR A 156 3.16 -7.80 -11.29
C THR A 156 4.52 -7.70 -11.97
N ALA A 157 5.36 -8.76 -11.93
CA ALA A 157 6.68 -8.73 -12.55
C ALA A 157 6.59 -8.62 -14.08
N VAL A 158 5.62 -9.30 -14.69
CA VAL A 158 5.37 -9.23 -16.14
C VAL A 158 4.84 -7.86 -16.53
N GLU A 159 3.86 -7.33 -15.82
CA GLU A 159 3.27 -6.01 -16.04
C GLU A 159 4.31 -4.89 -15.90
N GLU A 160 5.12 -4.92 -14.84
CA GLU A 160 6.20 -3.95 -14.63
C GLU A 160 7.29 -4.05 -15.70
N THR A 161 7.65 -5.28 -16.15
CA THR A 161 8.59 -5.47 -17.26
C THR A 161 8.07 -4.86 -18.56
N LEU A 162 6.80 -5.09 -18.88
CA LEU A 162 6.14 -4.52 -20.07
C LEU A 162 6.04 -2.99 -19.99
N TYR A 163 5.71 -2.46 -18.81
CA TYR A 163 5.64 -1.03 -18.57
C TYR A 163 7.02 -0.36 -18.77
N LEU A 164 8.05 -0.91 -18.10
CA LEU A 164 9.41 -0.38 -18.17
C LEU A 164 10.02 -0.49 -19.57
N ALA A 165 9.64 -1.49 -20.37
CA ALA A 165 10.10 -1.62 -21.75
C ALA A 165 9.69 -0.46 -22.68
N ASN A 166 8.66 0.30 -22.31
CA ASN A 166 8.27 1.52 -23.01
C ASN A 166 9.14 2.73 -22.64
N ILE A 167 9.85 2.68 -21.52
CA ILE A 167 10.58 3.80 -20.93
C ILE A 167 12.10 3.58 -20.99
N ALA A 168 12.55 2.42 -20.52
CA ALA A 168 13.95 2.04 -20.45
C ALA A 168 14.55 1.70 -21.83
N SER A 169 15.86 1.74 -21.94
CA SER A 169 16.58 1.25 -23.14
C SER A 169 16.59 -0.27 -23.20
N HIS A 170 16.68 -0.93 -22.05
CA HIS A 170 16.67 -2.38 -21.93
C HIS A 170 16.14 -2.81 -20.55
N VAL A 171 15.32 -3.86 -20.52
CA VAL A 171 14.77 -4.45 -19.29
C VAL A 171 15.17 -5.92 -19.22
N THR A 172 15.79 -6.32 -18.13
CA THR A 172 16.09 -7.75 -17.88
C THR A 172 15.19 -8.27 -16.77
N LEU A 173 14.29 -9.19 -17.09
CA LEU A 173 13.47 -9.91 -16.11
C LEU A 173 14.29 -11.06 -15.53
N ILE A 174 14.51 -11.04 -14.23
CA ILE A 174 15.25 -12.09 -13.50
C ILE A 174 14.24 -12.99 -12.79
N HIS A 175 14.24 -14.26 -13.15
CA HIS A 175 13.35 -15.24 -12.53
C HIS A 175 14.10 -16.47 -12.02
N ARG A 176 13.77 -16.88 -10.78
CA ARG A 176 14.44 -17.98 -10.07
C ARG A 176 14.09 -19.39 -10.58
N ARG A 177 13.15 -19.51 -11.52
CA ARG A 177 12.68 -20.76 -12.13
C ARG A 177 12.79 -20.65 -13.64
N ASP A 178 12.45 -21.72 -14.34
CA ASP A 178 12.39 -21.81 -15.80
C ASP A 178 10.98 -21.54 -16.39
N GLU A 179 10.00 -21.19 -15.53
CA GLU A 179 8.62 -20.90 -15.91
C GLU A 179 8.04 -19.77 -15.06
N LEU A 180 7.33 -18.83 -15.70
CA LEU A 180 6.58 -17.75 -15.02
C LEU A 180 5.30 -18.30 -14.39
N ARG A 181 4.87 -17.68 -13.30
CA ARG A 181 3.58 -17.95 -12.65
C ARG A 181 2.51 -16.93 -13.03
N ALA A 182 2.83 -16.01 -13.92
CA ALA A 182 1.89 -15.04 -14.44
C ALA A 182 0.81 -15.73 -15.30
N GLU A 183 -0.31 -15.06 -15.47
CA GLU A 183 -1.39 -15.51 -16.34
C GLU A 183 -0.89 -15.76 -17.76
N LYS A 184 -1.45 -16.78 -18.43
CA LYS A 184 -0.99 -17.21 -19.75
C LYS A 184 -1.02 -16.09 -20.79
N MET A 185 -2.06 -15.25 -20.78
CA MET A 185 -2.16 -14.11 -21.72
C MET A 185 -1.08 -13.08 -21.48
N LEU A 186 -0.76 -12.74 -20.22
CA LEU A 186 0.32 -11.83 -19.87
C LEU A 186 1.68 -12.40 -20.25
N THR A 187 1.91 -13.67 -19.96
CA THR A 187 3.14 -14.38 -20.36
C THR A 187 3.32 -14.38 -21.87
N GLN A 188 2.25 -14.69 -22.63
CA GLN A 188 2.29 -14.65 -24.10
C GLN A 188 2.63 -13.25 -24.60
N HIS A 189 1.97 -12.22 -24.10
CA HIS A 189 2.25 -10.83 -24.47
C HIS A 189 3.70 -10.41 -24.16
N LEU A 190 4.24 -10.84 -23.01
CA LEU A 190 5.64 -10.63 -22.70
C LEU A 190 6.57 -11.30 -23.72
N MET A 191 6.32 -12.57 -24.06
CA MET A 191 7.17 -13.30 -25.03
C MET A 191 7.12 -12.65 -26.42
N GLU A 192 5.95 -12.22 -26.89
CA GLU A 192 5.81 -11.45 -28.15
C GLU A 192 6.62 -10.14 -28.12
N LYS A 193 6.67 -9.46 -26.96
CA LYS A 193 7.49 -8.25 -26.81
C LYS A 193 8.98 -8.54 -26.72
N VAL A 194 9.39 -9.64 -26.11
CA VAL A 194 10.79 -10.12 -26.12
C VAL A 194 11.27 -10.31 -27.56
N GLU A 195 10.49 -11.00 -28.39
CA GLU A 195 10.84 -11.29 -29.79
C GLU A 195 10.80 -10.04 -30.68
N SER A 196 9.78 -9.18 -30.55
CA SER A 196 9.54 -8.09 -31.48
C SER A 196 10.38 -6.84 -31.21
N THR A 197 10.79 -6.58 -29.99
CA THR A 197 11.44 -5.30 -29.64
C THR A 197 12.95 -5.41 -29.42
N GLY A 198 13.44 -6.58 -29.02
CA GLY A 198 14.83 -6.75 -28.57
C GLY A 198 15.20 -5.98 -27.31
N LYS A 199 14.23 -5.31 -26.67
CA LYS A 199 14.43 -4.51 -25.47
C LYS A 199 14.31 -5.30 -24.17
N ILE A 200 13.72 -6.49 -24.22
CA ILE A 200 13.46 -7.32 -23.04
C ILE A 200 14.28 -8.59 -23.15
N ALA A 201 15.00 -8.91 -22.08
CA ALA A 201 15.63 -10.22 -21.87
C ALA A 201 15.03 -10.90 -20.65
N ILE A 202 14.99 -12.24 -20.65
CA ILE A 202 14.58 -13.03 -19.49
C ILE A 202 15.75 -13.91 -19.07
N LEU A 203 16.16 -13.80 -17.84
CA LEU A 203 17.16 -14.66 -17.21
C LEU A 203 16.47 -15.64 -16.28
N TRP A 204 16.36 -16.86 -16.79
CA TRP A 204 15.79 -17.99 -16.07
C TRP A 204 16.78 -18.57 -15.05
N ASP A 205 16.25 -19.29 -14.08
CA ASP A 205 17.02 -19.97 -13.05
C ASP A 205 18.05 -19.08 -12.36
N SER A 206 17.71 -17.80 -12.24
CA SER A 206 18.63 -16.76 -11.77
C SER A 206 18.04 -16.00 -10.59
N ILE A 207 18.89 -15.72 -9.62
CA ILE A 207 18.58 -14.88 -8.45
C ILE A 207 19.60 -13.75 -8.35
N ILE A 208 19.22 -12.65 -7.73
CA ILE A 208 20.16 -11.61 -7.31
C ILE A 208 20.85 -12.08 -6.02
N ASP A 209 22.16 -12.17 -6.05
CA ASP A 209 23.02 -12.46 -4.91
C ASP A 209 23.43 -11.17 -4.19
N GLU A 210 23.69 -10.11 -4.97
CA GLU A 210 24.06 -8.79 -4.47
C GLU A 210 23.64 -7.69 -5.45
N ILE A 211 23.19 -6.55 -4.96
CA ILE A 211 23.05 -5.33 -5.74
C ILE A 211 24.33 -4.52 -5.57
N VAL A 212 24.97 -4.18 -6.66
CA VAL A 212 26.24 -3.44 -6.68
C VAL A 212 26.04 -1.99 -7.09
N GLY A 213 26.83 -1.11 -6.53
CA GLY A 213 26.72 0.31 -6.81
C GLY A 213 27.74 1.13 -6.02
N ASP A 214 27.73 2.41 -6.24
CA ASP A 214 28.64 3.39 -5.64
C ASP A 214 27.87 4.43 -4.78
N ALA A 215 28.45 5.60 -4.61
CA ALA A 215 27.84 6.70 -3.85
C ALA A 215 26.60 7.31 -4.54
N GLU A 216 26.57 7.26 -5.88
CA GLU A 216 25.50 7.81 -6.70
C GLU A 216 24.30 6.87 -6.80
N GLY A 217 24.50 5.54 -6.64
CA GLY A 217 23.41 4.57 -6.66
C GLY A 217 23.81 3.21 -7.25
N VAL A 218 22.83 2.51 -7.77
CA VAL A 218 23.00 1.18 -8.38
C VAL A 218 23.76 1.30 -9.70
N THR A 219 24.77 0.44 -9.90
CA THR A 219 25.52 0.28 -11.16
C THR A 219 25.35 -1.11 -11.79
N GLY A 220 24.77 -2.06 -11.04
CA GLY A 220 24.51 -3.41 -11.53
C GLY A 220 24.03 -4.36 -10.47
N VAL A 221 23.90 -5.64 -10.86
CA VAL A 221 23.56 -6.73 -9.96
C VAL A 221 24.49 -7.91 -10.17
N ARG A 222 24.90 -8.56 -9.09
CA ARG A 222 25.53 -9.87 -9.12
C ARG A 222 24.44 -10.92 -9.13
N LEU A 223 24.43 -11.72 -10.17
CA LEU A 223 23.51 -12.83 -10.35
C LEU A 223 24.16 -14.13 -9.91
N LYS A 224 23.31 -15.06 -9.46
CA LYS A 224 23.69 -16.45 -9.22
C LYS A 224 22.67 -17.35 -9.90
N ASN A 225 23.15 -18.27 -10.74
CA ASN A 225 22.30 -19.29 -11.33
C ASN A 225 21.91 -20.30 -10.24
N SER A 226 20.61 -20.53 -10.07
CA SER A 226 20.09 -21.42 -9.00
C SER A 226 20.34 -22.90 -9.25
N LYS A 227 20.63 -23.32 -10.51
CA LYS A 227 20.90 -24.69 -10.88
C LYS A 227 22.41 -25.00 -10.90
N THR A 228 23.22 -24.12 -11.49
CA THR A 228 24.66 -24.33 -11.66
C THR A 228 25.51 -23.72 -10.56
N GLY A 229 24.99 -22.72 -9.85
CA GLY A 229 25.74 -21.95 -8.86
C GLY A 229 26.68 -20.91 -9.47
N GLU A 230 26.77 -20.81 -10.80
CA GLU A 230 27.61 -19.81 -11.49
C GLU A 230 27.16 -18.40 -11.18
N THR A 231 28.12 -17.49 -11.03
CA THR A 231 27.87 -16.09 -10.78
C THR A 231 28.25 -15.24 -11.99
N SER A 232 27.51 -14.18 -12.23
CA SER A 232 27.78 -13.20 -13.29
C SER A 232 27.42 -11.79 -12.82
N LEU A 233 27.98 -10.78 -13.49
CA LEU A 233 27.60 -9.38 -13.28
C LEU A 233 26.73 -8.92 -14.45
N LEU A 234 25.68 -8.18 -14.14
CA LEU A 234 24.79 -7.54 -15.10
C LEU A 234 24.70 -6.05 -14.79
N ASP A 235 25.04 -5.21 -15.79
CA ASP A 235 24.94 -3.76 -15.66
C ASP A 235 23.46 -3.32 -15.63
N ALA A 236 23.11 -2.53 -14.66
CA ALA A 236 21.80 -1.90 -14.54
C ALA A 236 21.89 -0.70 -13.59
N THR A 237 21.12 0.34 -13.87
CA THR A 237 21.02 1.52 -13.01
C THR A 237 19.80 1.48 -12.10
N GLY A 238 18.82 0.61 -12.41
CA GLY A 238 17.60 0.42 -11.64
C GLY A 238 17.27 -1.06 -11.42
N VAL A 239 16.83 -1.38 -10.21
CA VAL A 239 16.40 -2.73 -9.79
C VAL A 239 14.99 -2.63 -9.23
N PHE A 240 14.02 -3.21 -9.94
CA PHE A 240 12.62 -3.23 -9.55
C PHE A 240 12.26 -4.60 -8.93
N ILE A 241 11.92 -4.57 -7.65
CA ILE A 241 11.61 -5.78 -6.89
C ILE A 241 10.10 -6.06 -6.98
N ALA A 242 9.71 -6.93 -7.91
CA ALA A 242 8.32 -7.25 -8.24
C ALA A 242 7.91 -8.65 -7.73
N ILE A 243 8.20 -8.94 -6.46
CA ILE A 243 7.89 -10.24 -5.83
C ILE A 243 6.61 -10.23 -4.99
N GLY A 244 5.84 -9.16 -5.11
CA GLY A 244 4.53 -8.97 -4.49
C GLY A 244 4.54 -8.07 -3.27
N HIS A 245 3.35 -7.88 -2.71
CA HIS A 245 3.10 -7.08 -1.51
C HIS A 245 2.49 -7.95 -0.41
N GLN A 246 2.52 -7.45 0.80
CA GLN A 246 1.86 -8.04 1.96
C GLN A 246 0.93 -6.98 2.57
N PRO A 247 -0.38 -7.16 2.53
CA PRO A 247 -1.29 -6.23 3.20
C PRO A 247 -1.11 -6.31 4.71
N ASN A 248 -1.23 -5.16 5.38
CA ASN A 248 -1.05 -5.04 6.82
C ASN A 248 -2.37 -5.35 7.55
N THR A 249 -2.78 -6.60 7.50
CA THR A 249 -4.07 -7.12 7.95
C THR A 249 -3.99 -8.11 9.11
N GLY A 250 -2.80 -8.43 9.59
CA GLY A 250 -2.56 -9.49 10.57
C GLY A 250 -3.41 -9.41 11.83
N VAL A 251 -3.64 -8.20 12.35
CA VAL A 251 -4.46 -7.96 13.55
C VAL A 251 -5.95 -8.25 13.36
N PHE A 252 -6.41 -8.39 12.12
CA PHE A 252 -7.81 -8.66 11.76
C PHE A 252 -8.04 -10.09 11.28
N ALA A 253 -7.00 -10.93 11.31
CA ALA A 253 -7.07 -12.32 10.85
C ALA A 253 -8.16 -13.10 11.61
N GLY A 254 -9.00 -13.84 10.87
CA GLY A 254 -10.11 -14.61 11.43
C GLY A 254 -11.33 -13.77 11.86
N GLN A 255 -11.30 -12.44 11.71
CA GLN A 255 -12.43 -11.57 12.05
C GLN A 255 -13.04 -10.90 10.81
N LEU A 256 -12.24 -10.59 9.81
CA LEU A 256 -12.67 -9.97 8.55
C LEU A 256 -12.38 -10.89 7.38
N ASP A 257 -13.21 -10.83 6.36
CA ASP A 257 -13.01 -11.56 5.12
C ASP A 257 -11.80 -11.00 4.36
N MET A 258 -10.94 -11.91 3.92
CA MET A 258 -9.74 -11.61 3.14
C MET A 258 -9.74 -12.44 1.86
N ASP A 259 -9.01 -11.97 0.86
CA ASP A 259 -8.69 -12.78 -0.32
C ASP A 259 -7.55 -13.78 0.00
N GLU A 260 -7.18 -14.59 -0.98
CA GLU A 260 -6.13 -15.61 -0.83
C GLU A 260 -4.73 -15.01 -0.55
N THR A 261 -4.55 -13.73 -0.81
CA THR A 261 -3.29 -12.99 -0.59
C THR A 261 -3.30 -12.13 0.66
N GLY A 262 -4.43 -12.12 1.39
CA GLY A 262 -4.61 -11.47 2.68
C GLY A 262 -5.16 -10.05 2.62
N TYR A 263 -5.55 -9.53 1.44
CA TYR A 263 -6.20 -8.22 1.32
C TYR A 263 -7.63 -8.27 1.86
N LEU A 264 -8.05 -7.21 2.56
CA LEU A 264 -9.41 -7.11 3.08
C LEU A 264 -10.42 -7.02 1.93
N LYS A 265 -11.44 -7.88 1.98
CA LYS A 265 -12.57 -7.80 1.06
C LYS A 265 -13.50 -6.69 1.50
N ILE A 266 -13.80 -5.78 0.58
CA ILE A 266 -14.82 -4.75 0.72
C ILE A 266 -15.98 -5.04 -0.21
N LYS A 267 -17.12 -4.41 0.02
CA LYS A 267 -18.32 -4.61 -0.79
C LYS A 267 -18.09 -4.33 -2.27
N SER A 268 -17.23 -3.34 -2.58
CA SER A 268 -16.87 -2.88 -3.93
C SER A 268 -18.08 -2.51 -4.83
N GLY A 269 -17.80 -2.10 -6.07
CA GLY A 269 -18.84 -1.75 -7.06
C GLY A 269 -19.25 -0.27 -6.99
N THR A 270 -20.53 0.02 -7.36
CA THR A 270 -21.09 1.36 -7.38
C THR A 270 -22.19 1.51 -6.35
N GLY A 271 -22.27 2.66 -5.68
CA GLY A 271 -23.29 2.96 -4.68
C GLY A 271 -22.73 3.12 -3.26
N PRO A 272 -23.59 3.34 -2.27
CA PRO A 272 -23.17 3.57 -0.89
C PRO A 272 -22.66 2.27 -0.22
N GLY A 273 -21.67 2.44 0.65
CA GLY A 273 -21.11 1.33 1.43
C GLY A 273 -20.11 0.48 0.67
N VAL A 274 -19.51 0.98 -0.42
CA VAL A 274 -18.54 0.20 -1.23
C VAL A 274 -17.24 -0.12 -0.48
N THR A 275 -16.90 0.64 0.56
CA THR A 275 -15.72 0.41 1.41
C THR A 275 -16.04 -0.43 2.66
N ALA A 276 -17.31 -0.83 2.85
CA ALA A 276 -17.72 -1.63 3.98
C ALA A 276 -17.13 -3.05 3.91
N THR A 277 -16.65 -3.53 5.05
CA THR A 277 -16.29 -4.94 5.26
C THR A 277 -17.51 -5.77 5.62
N THR A 278 -17.30 -7.04 5.98
CA THR A 278 -18.38 -7.93 6.48
C THR A 278 -18.94 -7.52 7.84
N ILE A 279 -18.20 -6.72 8.63
CA ILE A 279 -18.65 -6.24 9.94
C ILE A 279 -19.22 -4.81 9.81
N PRO A 280 -20.53 -4.61 10.13
CA PRO A 280 -21.16 -3.29 10.08
C PRO A 280 -20.46 -2.28 10.99
N GLY A 281 -19.98 -1.15 10.41
CA GLY A 281 -19.22 -0.11 11.09
C GLY A 281 -17.70 -0.25 10.94
N VAL A 282 -17.25 -1.28 10.21
CA VAL A 282 -15.84 -1.44 9.84
C VAL A 282 -15.69 -1.25 8.32
N PHE A 283 -14.82 -0.34 7.94
CA PHE A 283 -14.53 0.05 6.56
C PHE A 283 -13.04 -0.15 6.27
N ALA A 284 -12.68 -0.41 5.01
CA ALA A 284 -11.28 -0.50 4.61
C ALA A 284 -11.00 0.39 3.40
N ALA A 285 -9.83 1.01 3.36
CA ALA A 285 -9.44 1.96 2.34
C ALA A 285 -7.94 1.95 2.04
N GLY A 286 -7.60 2.13 0.77
CA GLY A 286 -6.22 2.11 0.28
C GLY A 286 -5.70 0.70 0.08
N ASP A 287 -4.37 0.58 0.05
CA ASP A 287 -3.69 -0.64 -0.36
C ASP A 287 -4.01 -1.86 0.51
N VAL A 288 -4.57 -1.69 1.70
CA VAL A 288 -5.04 -2.81 2.55
C VAL A 288 -6.19 -3.61 1.91
N SER A 289 -6.92 -3.00 0.97
CA SER A 289 -8.04 -3.58 0.21
C SER A 289 -7.89 -3.45 -1.30
N ASP A 290 -6.78 -2.91 -1.78
CA ASP A 290 -6.46 -2.74 -3.21
C ASP A 290 -5.24 -3.59 -3.60
N PRO A 291 -5.43 -4.83 -4.07
CA PRO A 291 -4.34 -5.68 -4.52
C PRO A 291 -3.80 -5.30 -5.91
N VAL A 292 -4.45 -4.36 -6.61
CA VAL A 292 -4.22 -4.07 -8.04
C VAL A 292 -3.43 -2.78 -8.25
N TYR A 293 -4.00 -1.64 -7.87
CA TYR A 293 -3.46 -0.33 -8.25
C TYR A 293 -2.34 0.15 -7.33
N ARG A 294 -2.58 0.12 -6.01
CA ARG A 294 -1.61 0.54 -4.97
C ARG A 294 -0.95 1.89 -5.29
N GLN A 295 -1.78 2.88 -5.62
CA GLN A 295 -1.35 4.24 -5.90
C GLN A 295 -1.83 5.20 -4.81
N ALA A 296 -1.03 6.25 -4.52
CA ALA A 296 -1.38 7.26 -3.54
C ALA A 296 -2.74 7.90 -3.81
N ILE A 297 -3.03 8.20 -5.09
CA ILE A 297 -4.29 8.84 -5.48
C ILE A 297 -5.50 7.90 -5.37
N THR A 298 -5.36 6.61 -5.70
CA THR A 298 -6.44 5.62 -5.50
C THR A 298 -6.68 5.37 -4.02
N ALA A 299 -5.62 5.30 -3.23
CA ALA A 299 -5.71 5.19 -1.78
C ALA A 299 -6.42 6.41 -1.16
N ALA A 300 -6.09 7.63 -1.57
CA ALA A 300 -6.79 8.84 -1.15
C ALA A 300 -8.27 8.81 -1.56
N GLY A 301 -8.58 8.38 -2.78
CA GLY A 301 -9.95 8.21 -3.26
C GLY A 301 -10.76 7.24 -2.40
N LEU A 302 -10.19 6.07 -2.10
CA LEU A 302 -10.82 5.10 -1.20
C LEU A 302 -10.97 5.64 0.23
N GLY A 303 -10.01 6.43 0.73
CA GLY A 303 -10.10 7.11 2.01
C GLY A 303 -11.28 8.09 2.09
N CYS A 304 -11.50 8.87 1.02
CA CYS A 304 -12.69 9.73 0.89
C CYS A 304 -13.99 8.91 0.94
N MET A 305 -14.06 7.82 0.17
CA MET A 305 -15.24 6.95 0.12
C MET A 305 -15.54 6.31 1.48
N ALA A 306 -14.51 5.80 2.18
CA ALA A 306 -14.66 5.22 3.51
C ALA A 306 -15.14 6.25 4.55
N ALA A 307 -14.66 7.49 4.46
CA ALA A 307 -15.13 8.57 5.31
C ALA A 307 -16.63 8.83 5.14
N LEU A 308 -17.11 8.89 3.90
CA LEU A 308 -18.52 9.12 3.59
C LEU A 308 -19.40 7.93 4.01
N ASP A 309 -18.91 6.71 3.84
CA ASP A 309 -19.61 5.51 4.29
C ASP A 309 -19.69 5.44 5.83
N ALA A 310 -18.60 5.80 6.53
CA ALA A 310 -18.56 5.86 8.00
C ALA A 310 -19.48 6.96 8.55
N ASP A 311 -19.51 8.14 7.93
CA ASP A 311 -20.42 9.21 8.33
C ASP A 311 -21.87 8.78 8.22
N LYS A 312 -22.26 8.19 7.09
CA LYS A 312 -23.62 7.67 6.89
C LYS A 312 -23.99 6.64 7.94
N TYR A 313 -23.09 5.69 8.24
CA TYR A 313 -23.29 4.66 9.24
C TYR A 313 -23.49 5.24 10.64
N LEU A 314 -22.63 6.16 11.07
CA LEU A 314 -22.69 6.78 12.39
C LEU A 314 -23.94 7.65 12.57
N ASN A 315 -24.42 8.30 11.51
CA ASN A 315 -25.66 9.07 11.54
C ASN A 315 -26.89 8.15 11.69
N GLN A 316 -26.91 6.98 11.08
CA GLN A 316 -27.98 6.00 11.26
C GLN A 316 -28.01 5.45 12.69
N LEU A 317 -26.86 5.19 13.33
CA LEU A 317 -26.79 4.78 14.73
C LEU A 317 -27.41 5.84 15.65
N GLY A 318 -27.12 7.10 15.44
CA GLY A 318 -27.69 8.21 16.22
C GLY A 318 -29.21 8.32 16.09
N GLN A 319 -29.76 8.10 14.91
CA GLN A 319 -31.21 8.11 14.68
C GLN A 319 -31.94 6.95 15.37
N HIS A 320 -31.35 5.74 15.38
CA HIS A 320 -31.93 4.59 16.09
C HIS A 320 -31.91 4.77 17.61
N SER A 321 -30.89 5.42 18.16
CA SER A 321 -30.82 5.76 19.58
C SER A 321 -31.93 6.72 19.99
N ILE A 322 -32.20 7.76 19.20
CA ILE A 322 -33.28 8.73 19.47
C ILE A 322 -34.66 8.09 19.33
N ALA A 323 -34.87 7.26 18.31
CA ALA A 323 -36.14 6.55 18.10
C ALA A 323 -36.45 5.53 19.21
N GLY A 324 -35.41 4.93 19.79
CA GLY A 324 -35.53 4.04 20.96
C GLY A 324 -35.95 4.80 22.24
N PHE A 325 -35.42 5.99 22.45
CA PHE A 325 -35.78 6.85 23.60
C PHE A 325 -37.26 7.32 23.54
N ILE A 326 -37.74 7.65 22.34
CA ILE A 326 -39.14 8.07 22.16
C ILE A 326 -40.13 6.94 22.39
N LYS A 327 -39.77 5.67 22.09
CA LYS A 327 -40.63 4.52 22.33
C LYS A 327 -40.70 4.03 23.79
N THR A 328 -39.70 4.38 24.60
CA THR A 328 -39.66 4.02 26.02
C THR A 328 -40.21 5.12 26.94
N ALA A 329 -40.49 6.32 26.42
CA ALA A 329 -41.05 7.46 27.14
C ALA A 329 -42.55 7.68 26.87
N GLY A 330 -43.20 6.83 26.08
CA GLY A 330 -44.66 6.76 25.89
C GLY A 330 -45.21 5.46 26.42
#